data_05fd2ea037dcb80c3531378833b515f0
#
_entry.id   05fd2ea037dcb80c3531378833b515f0
#
_cell.length_a   1.000
_cell.length_b   1.000
_cell.length_c   1.000
_cell.angle_alpha   90.00
_cell.angle_beta   90.00
_cell.angle_gamma   90.00
#
_symmetry.space_group_name_H-M   'P 1'
#
loop_
_entity.id
_entity.type
_entity.pdbx_description
1 polymer ?
#
loop_
_entity_poly.entity_id
_entity_poly.type
_entity_poly.pdbx_seq_one_letter_code
_entity_poly.pdbx_strand_id
1 'polypeptide(L)'
;IPMLPQGVNIAHPDKLFIGGRWVSAHSGRMLEMVSPNTEAVVATCAEADEADMDAAVAAARAAFDSGPWPTTPPAERVAAFRRMVAHLETRVPELAAAWTAQMGGLASFAGPMHGGSVMGLAQIADFAESFEFVQQRATVGAAAGIVVHEPVGVVAAIAPWNGPFGIMANKVAYALLTGCTVVMKPSPETPLEAYIIAEAAEAAGIPAGVVNLVPSHREAADHLVNNHGVDKVSFTGSTLAGKRIAQVCGERIARYTLELGGKSAAIIRDDFPTEAAAKLLTGTLNMMSGQVCAMLSRAIVPRARHDELAAAIAAEMKQVVIGHSDEHRLL
;
A
#
# COMPACT_ATOMS: atom_id res chain seq x y z
N ILE A 1 20.32 13.35 -14.10
CA ILE A 1 18.88 13.60 -14.33
C ILE A 1 18.18 12.30 -13.95
N PRO A 2 17.18 12.34 -13.06
CA PRO A 2 16.40 11.16 -12.71
C PRO A 2 15.77 10.53 -13.96
N MET A 3 15.75 9.20 -14.00
CA MET A 3 15.12 8.45 -15.07
C MET A 3 13.69 8.11 -14.63
N LEU A 4 12.71 8.28 -15.50
CA LEU A 4 11.33 7.86 -15.30
C LEU A 4 10.85 7.02 -16.49
N PRO A 5 9.97 6.03 -16.28
CA PRO A 5 9.39 5.25 -17.35
C PRO A 5 8.52 6.12 -18.27
N GLN A 6 8.34 5.67 -19.50
CA GLN A 6 7.43 6.33 -20.43
C GLN A 6 6.01 6.38 -19.85
N GLY A 7 5.36 7.53 -19.96
CA GLY A 7 4.00 7.74 -19.44
C GLY A 7 3.92 8.05 -17.95
N VAL A 8 5.05 8.17 -17.26
CA VAL A 8 5.13 8.57 -15.83
C VAL A 8 5.69 9.98 -15.74
N ASN A 9 4.99 10.85 -15.04
CA ASN A 9 5.38 12.24 -14.83
C ASN A 9 5.36 12.58 -13.34
N ILE A 10 6.51 12.48 -12.68
CA ILE A 10 6.72 12.86 -11.28
C ILE A 10 7.62 14.09 -11.25
N ALA A 11 7.18 15.15 -10.57
CA ALA A 11 7.86 16.45 -10.60
C ALA A 11 9.24 16.41 -9.89
N HIS A 12 9.35 15.63 -8.82
CA HIS A 12 10.54 15.61 -7.94
C HIS A 12 10.99 14.20 -7.58
N PRO A 13 11.33 13.33 -8.56
CA PRO A 13 11.74 11.96 -8.25
C PRO A 13 13.09 11.90 -7.52
N ASP A 14 13.92 12.95 -7.63
CA ASP A 14 15.21 13.11 -6.95
C ASP A 14 15.09 13.67 -5.52
N LYS A 15 13.89 13.79 -4.97
CA LYS A 15 13.64 14.37 -3.64
C LYS A 15 12.74 13.49 -2.79
N LEU A 16 12.80 13.72 -1.50
CA LEU A 16 11.89 13.20 -0.49
C LEU A 16 10.78 14.23 -0.24
N PHE A 17 9.61 13.80 0.21
CA PHE A 17 8.55 14.72 0.64
C PHE A 17 8.46 14.73 2.16
N ILE A 18 8.96 15.78 2.80
CA ILE A 18 9.05 15.88 4.26
C ILE A 18 8.54 17.26 4.71
N GLY A 19 7.61 17.27 5.66
CA GLY A 19 7.10 18.51 6.23
C GLY A 19 6.40 19.41 5.20
N GLY A 20 5.74 18.81 4.20
CA GLY A 20 5.05 19.53 3.12
C GLY A 20 5.99 20.16 2.09
N ARG A 21 7.22 19.69 1.97
CA ARG A 21 8.24 20.20 1.02
C ARG A 21 9.02 19.06 0.38
N TRP A 22 9.41 19.27 -0.87
CA TRP A 22 10.31 18.40 -1.60
C TRP A 22 11.75 18.78 -1.25
N VAL A 23 12.44 17.89 -0.53
CA VAL A 23 13.79 18.10 0.00
C VAL A 23 14.76 17.07 -0.58
N SER A 24 16.03 17.44 -0.72
CA SER A 24 17.08 16.49 -1.11
C SER A 24 17.32 15.48 0.00
N ALA A 25 17.57 14.22 -0.35
CA ALA A 25 17.95 13.20 0.61
C ALA A 25 19.32 13.57 1.26
N HIS A 26 19.45 13.30 2.55
CA HIS A 26 20.64 13.63 3.34
C HIS A 26 21.92 13.01 2.74
N SER A 27 21.87 11.74 2.36
CA SER A 27 23.01 11.04 1.77
C SER A 27 23.29 11.41 0.30
N GLY A 28 22.32 11.99 -0.40
CA GLY A 28 22.36 12.22 -1.85
C GLY A 28 22.32 10.93 -2.70
N ARG A 29 22.09 9.76 -2.08
CA ARG A 29 21.98 8.49 -2.81
C ARG A 29 20.65 8.39 -3.58
N MET A 30 20.67 7.54 -4.62
CA MET A 30 19.51 7.24 -5.44
C MET A 30 19.21 5.73 -5.40
N LEU A 31 17.93 5.38 -5.37
CA LEU A 31 17.44 4.04 -5.64
C LEU A 31 17.34 3.83 -7.16
N GLU A 32 17.70 2.64 -7.62
CA GLU A 32 17.53 2.21 -8.99
C GLU A 32 16.44 1.13 -9.06
N MET A 33 15.43 1.36 -9.89
CA MET A 33 14.38 0.37 -10.17
C MET A 33 14.77 -0.42 -11.41
N VAL A 34 14.92 -1.74 -11.26
CA VAL A 34 15.27 -2.67 -12.34
C VAL A 34 14.02 -3.37 -12.84
N SER A 35 13.76 -3.29 -14.13
CA SER A 35 12.64 -4.01 -14.75
C SER A 35 12.84 -5.51 -14.67
N PRO A 36 11.87 -6.29 -14.16
CA PRO A 36 11.97 -7.75 -14.16
C PRO A 36 11.84 -8.35 -15.57
N ASN A 37 11.36 -7.58 -16.56
CA ASN A 37 11.24 -8.05 -17.95
C ASN A 37 12.54 -7.93 -18.74
N THR A 38 13.33 -6.87 -18.50
CA THR A 38 14.50 -6.51 -19.32
C THR A 38 15.81 -6.50 -18.55
N GLU A 39 15.75 -6.60 -17.22
CA GLU A 39 16.90 -6.45 -16.30
C GLU A 39 17.61 -5.08 -16.41
N ALA A 40 17.01 -4.13 -17.12
CA ALA A 40 17.52 -2.77 -17.24
C ALA A 40 16.98 -1.87 -16.13
N VAL A 41 17.77 -0.84 -15.76
CA VAL A 41 17.29 0.24 -14.91
C VAL A 41 16.26 1.06 -15.68
N VAL A 42 15.03 1.13 -15.18
CA VAL A 42 13.90 1.82 -15.81
C VAL A 42 13.49 3.11 -15.09
N ALA A 43 13.94 3.27 -13.84
CA ALA A 43 13.67 4.48 -13.06
C ALA A 43 14.73 4.69 -11.98
N THR A 44 14.86 5.93 -11.52
CA THR A 44 15.66 6.29 -10.34
C THR A 44 14.90 7.28 -9.47
N CYS A 45 15.04 7.15 -8.15
CA CYS A 45 14.48 8.13 -7.21
C CYS A 45 15.41 8.33 -6.00
N ALA A 46 15.14 9.37 -5.18
CA ALA A 46 15.91 9.64 -3.98
C ALA A 46 15.83 8.47 -2.98
N GLU A 47 16.97 8.15 -2.35
CA GLU A 47 17.06 7.18 -1.25
C GLU A 47 17.21 7.89 0.09
N ALA A 48 16.23 7.69 0.98
CA ALA A 48 16.27 8.16 2.34
C ALA A 48 17.21 7.31 3.21
N ASP A 49 17.93 7.94 4.12
CA ASP A 49 18.69 7.29 5.18
C ASP A 49 18.02 7.48 6.56
N GLU A 50 18.72 7.09 7.62
CA GLU A 50 18.24 7.19 9.00
C GLU A 50 17.96 8.65 9.43
N ALA A 51 18.79 9.61 8.98
CA ALA A 51 18.59 11.02 9.28
C ALA A 51 17.31 11.57 8.60
N ASP A 52 17.03 11.13 7.37
CA ASP A 52 15.81 11.48 6.67
C ASP A 52 14.56 10.86 7.35
N MET A 53 14.69 9.63 7.88
CA MET A 53 13.62 9.00 8.67
C MET A 53 13.32 9.80 9.93
N ASP A 54 14.34 10.23 10.66
CA ASP A 54 14.17 11.06 11.85
C ASP A 54 13.52 12.41 11.51
N ALA A 55 13.93 13.05 10.41
CA ALA A 55 13.33 14.30 9.94
C ALA A 55 11.85 14.12 9.55
N ALA A 56 11.50 13.03 8.87
CA ALA A 56 10.13 12.73 8.49
C ALA A 56 9.24 12.44 9.72
N VAL A 57 9.75 11.67 10.68
CA VAL A 57 9.03 11.41 11.94
C VAL A 57 8.88 12.68 12.76
N ALA A 58 9.90 13.53 12.85
CA ALA A 58 9.83 14.82 13.54
C ALA A 58 8.78 15.74 12.90
N ALA A 59 8.72 15.81 11.56
CA ALA A 59 7.73 16.59 10.84
C ALA A 59 6.30 16.05 11.08
N ALA A 60 6.12 14.73 11.01
CA ALA A 60 4.84 14.07 11.29
C ALA A 60 4.40 14.29 12.74
N ARG A 61 5.36 14.22 13.70
CA ARG A 61 5.10 14.44 15.13
C ARG A 61 4.66 15.89 15.39
N ALA A 62 5.37 16.88 14.83
CA ALA A 62 5.01 18.27 14.93
C ALA A 62 3.62 18.57 14.34
N ALA A 63 3.30 17.98 13.18
CA ALA A 63 1.99 18.12 12.56
C ALA A 63 0.87 17.47 13.39
N PHE A 64 1.16 16.39 14.11
CA PHE A 64 0.21 15.74 14.99
C PHE A 64 0.05 16.49 16.32
N ASP A 65 1.13 16.81 17.02
CA ASP A 65 1.09 17.37 18.38
C ASP A 65 0.66 18.83 18.41
N SER A 66 0.98 19.60 17.36
CA SER A 66 0.80 21.06 17.32
C SER A 66 0.06 21.57 16.08
N GLY A 67 -0.12 20.71 15.07
CA GLY A 67 -0.83 21.05 13.84
C GLY A 67 -2.36 20.92 13.96
N PRO A 68 -3.11 21.40 12.97
CA PRO A 68 -4.56 21.39 13.02
C PRO A 68 -5.19 20.03 12.71
N TRP A 69 -4.47 19.13 12.03
CA TRP A 69 -5.05 17.92 11.40
C TRP A 69 -5.77 16.99 12.39
N PRO A 70 -5.21 16.65 13.57
CA PRO A 70 -5.87 15.74 14.52
C PRO A 70 -7.20 16.27 15.06
N THR A 71 -7.34 17.59 15.15
CA THR A 71 -8.54 18.26 15.64
C THR A 71 -9.47 18.78 14.54
N THR A 72 -9.05 18.65 13.26
CA THR A 72 -9.89 18.99 12.11
C THR A 72 -11.16 18.13 12.13
N PRO A 73 -12.36 18.73 11.97
CA PRO A 73 -13.61 17.98 11.94
C PRO A 73 -13.59 16.82 10.92
N PRO A 74 -14.19 15.66 11.22
CA PRO A 74 -14.19 14.51 10.31
C PRO A 74 -14.67 14.86 8.90
N ALA A 75 -15.72 15.66 8.76
CA ALA A 75 -16.24 16.08 7.46
C ALA A 75 -15.21 16.88 6.63
N GLU A 76 -14.40 17.71 7.26
CA GLU A 76 -13.35 18.48 6.58
C GLU A 76 -12.19 17.59 6.16
N ARG A 77 -11.81 16.58 6.99
CA ARG A 77 -10.83 15.55 6.61
C ARG A 77 -11.31 14.74 5.43
N VAL A 78 -12.58 14.33 5.41
CA VAL A 78 -13.21 13.63 4.28
C VAL A 78 -13.17 14.50 3.03
N ALA A 79 -13.54 15.79 3.13
CA ALA A 79 -13.50 16.71 1.98
C ALA A 79 -12.07 16.87 1.40
N ALA A 80 -11.06 17.00 2.26
CA ALA A 80 -9.66 17.07 1.84
C ALA A 80 -9.21 15.76 1.18
N PHE A 81 -9.57 14.62 1.78
CA PHE A 81 -9.25 13.31 1.20
C PHE A 81 -9.96 13.07 -0.15
N ARG A 82 -11.20 13.51 -0.32
CA ARG A 82 -11.90 13.43 -1.62
C ARG A 82 -11.19 14.25 -2.70
N ARG A 83 -10.62 15.42 -2.39
CA ARG A 83 -9.78 16.18 -3.33
C ARG A 83 -8.53 15.40 -3.74
N MET A 84 -7.90 14.70 -2.77
CA MET A 84 -6.76 13.83 -3.05
C MET A 84 -7.15 12.66 -3.96
N VAL A 85 -8.30 12.01 -3.70
CA VAL A 85 -8.82 10.93 -4.54
C VAL A 85 -9.10 11.42 -5.96
N ALA A 86 -9.74 12.58 -6.12
CA ALA A 86 -10.00 13.17 -7.43
C ALA A 86 -8.71 13.45 -8.22
N HIS A 87 -7.65 13.88 -7.54
CA HIS A 87 -6.33 14.04 -8.18
C HIS A 87 -5.75 12.69 -8.61
N LEU A 88 -5.82 11.67 -7.75
CA LEU A 88 -5.34 10.32 -8.07
C LEU A 88 -6.12 9.68 -9.24
N GLU A 89 -7.41 9.96 -9.37
CA GLU A 89 -8.23 9.48 -10.47
C GLU A 89 -7.70 9.95 -11.83
N THR A 90 -7.26 11.20 -11.92
CA THR A 90 -6.64 11.74 -13.16
C THR A 90 -5.29 11.11 -13.49
N ARG A 91 -4.63 10.50 -12.49
CA ARG A 91 -3.29 9.91 -12.58
C ARG A 91 -3.30 8.39 -12.77
N VAL A 92 -4.47 7.74 -12.92
CA VAL A 92 -4.58 6.28 -13.11
C VAL A 92 -3.70 5.75 -14.25
N PRO A 93 -3.62 6.41 -15.43
CA PRO A 93 -2.70 5.96 -16.49
C PRO A 93 -1.23 5.96 -16.08
N GLU A 94 -0.78 6.94 -15.30
CA GLU A 94 0.60 7.04 -14.81
C GLU A 94 0.90 5.98 -13.74
N LEU A 95 -0.05 5.75 -12.82
CA LEU A 95 0.04 4.67 -11.83
C LEU A 95 0.19 3.30 -12.51
N ALA A 96 -0.61 3.06 -13.56
CA ALA A 96 -0.54 1.84 -14.34
C ALA A 96 0.81 1.68 -15.07
N ALA A 97 1.32 2.75 -15.69
CA ALA A 97 2.61 2.74 -16.37
C ALA A 97 3.78 2.53 -15.39
N ALA A 98 3.75 3.18 -14.22
CA ALA A 98 4.74 3.00 -13.17
C ALA A 98 4.79 1.56 -12.69
N TRP A 99 3.63 0.96 -12.38
CA TRP A 99 3.52 -0.42 -11.92
C TRP A 99 4.02 -1.42 -12.97
N THR A 100 3.62 -1.26 -14.23
CA THR A 100 4.08 -2.14 -15.33
C THR A 100 5.60 -2.08 -15.49
N ALA A 101 6.18 -0.90 -15.42
CA ALA A 101 7.63 -0.72 -15.58
C ALA A 101 8.45 -1.30 -14.43
N GLN A 102 8.04 -1.06 -13.19
CA GLN A 102 8.79 -1.43 -11.98
C GLN A 102 8.54 -2.89 -11.56
N MET A 103 7.27 -3.30 -11.56
CA MET A 103 6.84 -4.61 -11.05
C MET A 103 6.78 -5.68 -12.14
N GLY A 104 6.71 -5.27 -13.41
CA GLY A 104 6.58 -6.17 -14.55
C GLY A 104 5.18 -6.75 -14.73
N GLY A 105 4.18 -6.12 -14.14
CA GLY A 105 2.80 -6.53 -14.28
C GLY A 105 2.21 -6.19 -15.65
N LEU A 106 1.21 -6.96 -16.10
CA LEU A 106 0.60 -6.77 -17.41
C LEU A 106 -0.07 -5.41 -17.58
N ALA A 107 0.25 -4.70 -18.65
CA ALA A 107 -0.32 -3.41 -18.98
C ALA A 107 -1.85 -3.46 -19.11
N SER A 108 -2.41 -4.55 -19.65
CA SER A 108 -3.86 -4.75 -19.76
C SER A 108 -4.57 -4.88 -18.43
N PHE A 109 -3.88 -5.35 -17.39
CA PHE A 109 -4.41 -5.50 -16.03
C PHE A 109 -4.20 -4.23 -15.17
N ALA A 110 -3.13 -3.48 -15.44
CA ALA A 110 -2.70 -2.34 -14.64
C ALA A 110 -3.75 -1.24 -14.52
N GLY A 111 -4.34 -0.81 -15.64
CA GLY A 111 -5.37 0.25 -15.65
C GLY A 111 -6.60 -0.10 -14.81
N PRO A 112 -7.29 -1.22 -15.07
CA PRO A 112 -8.42 -1.67 -14.26
C PRO A 112 -8.10 -1.85 -12.78
N MET A 113 -6.92 -2.37 -12.44
CA MET A 113 -6.47 -2.57 -11.05
C MET A 113 -6.32 -1.24 -10.31
N HIS A 114 -5.66 -0.26 -10.91
CA HIS A 114 -5.47 1.06 -10.30
C HIS A 114 -6.76 1.86 -10.23
N GLY A 115 -7.58 1.83 -11.29
CA GLY A 115 -8.91 2.42 -11.28
C GLY A 115 -9.81 1.84 -10.18
N GLY A 116 -9.80 0.52 -10.02
CA GLY A 116 -10.49 -0.16 -8.92
C GLY A 116 -9.97 0.25 -7.54
N SER A 117 -8.66 0.43 -7.40
CA SER A 117 -8.06 0.91 -6.16
C SER A 117 -8.49 2.34 -5.82
N VAL A 118 -8.49 3.25 -6.80
CA VAL A 118 -8.96 4.64 -6.60
C VAL A 118 -10.45 4.68 -6.24
N MET A 119 -11.27 3.87 -6.91
CA MET A 119 -12.69 3.72 -6.55
C MET A 119 -12.86 3.21 -5.11
N GLY A 120 -12.03 2.26 -4.67
CA GLY A 120 -11.99 1.80 -3.29
C GLY A 120 -11.68 2.91 -2.29
N LEU A 121 -10.78 3.84 -2.61
CA LEU A 121 -10.50 5.02 -1.77
C LEU A 121 -11.73 5.93 -1.63
N ALA A 122 -12.50 6.13 -2.72
CA ALA A 122 -13.75 6.88 -2.66
C ALA A 122 -14.77 6.21 -1.73
N GLN A 123 -14.89 4.87 -1.77
CA GLN A 123 -15.76 4.12 -0.86
C GLN A 123 -15.32 4.23 0.61
N ILE A 124 -14.01 4.28 0.88
CA ILE A 124 -13.48 4.52 2.24
C ILE A 124 -13.87 5.93 2.72
N ALA A 125 -13.85 6.94 1.84
CA ALA A 125 -14.33 8.29 2.16
C ALA A 125 -15.83 8.30 2.48
N ASP A 126 -16.66 7.58 1.72
CA ASP A 126 -18.10 7.43 1.97
C ASP A 126 -18.36 6.77 3.33
N PHE A 127 -17.61 5.72 3.66
CA PHE A 127 -17.67 5.08 4.97
C PHE A 127 -17.28 6.04 6.11
N ALA A 128 -16.19 6.79 5.94
CA ALA A 128 -15.71 7.74 6.94
C ALA A 128 -16.69 8.90 7.19
N GLU A 129 -17.46 9.31 6.17
CA GLU A 129 -18.50 10.34 6.29
C GLU A 129 -19.64 9.91 7.21
N SER A 130 -19.97 8.61 7.21
CA SER A 130 -21.01 8.02 8.05
C SER A 130 -20.52 7.48 9.39
N PHE A 131 -19.19 7.47 9.64
CA PHE A 131 -18.61 6.89 10.84
C PHE A 131 -18.80 7.77 12.06
N GLU A 132 -19.40 7.22 13.11
CA GLU A 132 -19.61 7.90 14.38
C GLU A 132 -18.33 7.89 15.24
N PHE A 133 -17.52 8.93 15.16
CA PHE A 133 -16.31 9.08 16.00
C PHE A 133 -16.62 9.30 17.47
N VAL A 134 -17.83 9.77 17.80
CA VAL A 134 -18.33 9.91 19.18
C VAL A 134 -19.63 9.14 19.29
N GLN A 135 -19.66 8.15 20.16
CA GLN A 135 -20.82 7.28 20.33
C GLN A 135 -21.35 7.34 21.76
N GLN A 136 -22.65 7.51 21.89
CA GLN A 136 -23.31 7.37 23.19
C GLN A 136 -23.70 5.90 23.41
N ARG A 137 -23.39 5.38 24.60
CA ARG A 137 -23.68 3.99 24.98
C ARG A 137 -24.41 3.94 26.31
N ALA A 138 -25.38 3.03 26.44
CA ALA A 138 -26.01 2.75 27.72
C ALA A 138 -24.98 2.10 28.68
N THR A 139 -24.99 2.54 29.93
CA THR A 139 -24.12 2.01 30.98
C THR A 139 -24.91 1.59 32.21
N VAL A 140 -24.40 0.62 32.96
CA VAL A 140 -25.00 0.19 34.22
C VAL A 140 -24.66 1.21 35.30
N GLY A 141 -25.68 1.77 35.96
CA GLY A 141 -25.50 2.71 37.09
C GLY A 141 -25.21 4.17 36.71
N ALA A 142 -25.23 4.50 35.40
CA ALA A 142 -25.12 5.89 34.94
C ALA A 142 -26.09 6.17 33.78
N ALA A 143 -26.42 7.45 33.54
CA ALA A 143 -27.37 7.84 32.51
C ALA A 143 -26.87 7.55 31.09
N ALA A 144 -25.56 7.71 30.83
CA ALA A 144 -24.91 7.38 29.55
C ALA A 144 -23.40 7.30 29.71
N GLY A 145 -22.76 6.49 28.85
CA GLY A 145 -21.32 6.50 28.60
C GLY A 145 -21.04 7.10 27.21
N ILE A 146 -19.87 7.69 27.02
CA ILE A 146 -19.40 8.21 25.74
C ILE A 146 -18.17 7.43 25.35
N VAL A 147 -18.18 6.88 24.12
CA VAL A 147 -17.02 6.26 23.48
C VAL A 147 -16.50 7.20 22.41
N VAL A 148 -15.25 7.61 22.54
CA VAL A 148 -14.59 8.52 21.59
C VAL A 148 -13.51 7.75 20.84
N HIS A 149 -13.53 7.83 19.50
CA HIS A 149 -12.48 7.31 18.62
C HIS A 149 -11.48 8.43 18.31
N GLU A 150 -10.33 8.37 18.96
CA GLU A 150 -9.25 9.35 18.81
C GLU A 150 -8.18 8.86 17.83
N PRO A 151 -7.47 9.76 17.11
CA PRO A 151 -6.33 9.39 16.28
C PRO A 151 -5.22 8.78 17.13
N VAL A 152 -4.54 7.76 16.58
CA VAL A 152 -3.48 7.05 17.31
C VAL A 152 -2.16 7.82 17.37
N GLY A 153 -1.93 8.77 16.48
CA GLY A 153 -0.68 9.52 16.40
C GLY A 153 -0.02 9.46 15.03
N VAL A 154 1.29 9.27 15.03
CA VAL A 154 2.14 9.11 13.83
C VAL A 154 2.11 7.66 13.37
N VAL A 155 1.78 7.43 12.11
CA VAL A 155 1.73 6.11 11.47
C VAL A 155 2.89 5.93 10.51
N ALA A 156 3.75 4.93 10.73
CA ALA A 156 4.67 4.44 9.71
C ALA A 156 3.92 3.48 8.78
N ALA A 157 3.66 3.90 7.55
CA ALA A 157 3.01 3.12 6.51
C ALA A 157 4.07 2.47 5.62
N ILE A 158 4.21 1.15 5.70
CA ILE A 158 5.22 0.38 4.96
C ILE A 158 4.51 -0.57 4.01
N ALA A 159 4.74 -0.40 2.70
CA ALA A 159 4.09 -1.17 1.65
C ALA A 159 5.07 -2.10 0.93
N PRO A 160 4.57 -3.22 0.37
CA PRO A 160 5.35 -4.18 -0.41
C PRO A 160 5.50 -3.73 -1.86
N TRP A 161 6.25 -4.51 -2.64
CA TRP A 161 6.57 -4.23 -4.04
C TRP A 161 5.49 -4.67 -5.05
N ASN A 162 4.66 -5.66 -4.73
CA ASN A 162 3.73 -6.28 -5.70
C ASN A 162 2.45 -5.46 -5.97
N GLY A 163 1.92 -4.78 -4.98
CA GLY A 163 0.74 -3.90 -5.09
C GLY A 163 0.95 -2.56 -4.40
N PRO A 164 2.00 -1.79 -4.79
CA PRO A 164 2.50 -0.66 -4.01
C PRO A 164 1.46 0.45 -3.85
N PHE A 165 0.76 0.83 -4.93
CA PHE A 165 -0.25 1.88 -4.88
C PHE A 165 -1.42 1.51 -3.96
N GLY A 166 -2.15 0.45 -4.29
CA GLY A 166 -3.39 0.10 -3.59
C GLY A 166 -3.17 -0.13 -2.10
N ILE A 167 -2.05 -0.79 -1.72
CA ILE A 167 -1.72 -1.06 -0.32
C ILE A 167 -1.28 0.22 0.40
N MET A 168 -0.40 1.03 -0.21
CA MET A 168 0.04 2.30 0.40
C MET A 168 -1.11 3.28 0.54
N ALA A 169 -1.90 3.48 -0.52
CA ALA A 169 -3.02 4.41 -0.53
C ALA A 169 -4.09 4.04 0.52
N ASN A 170 -4.38 2.75 0.71
CA ASN A 170 -5.26 2.30 1.79
C ASN A 170 -4.73 2.66 3.19
N LYS A 171 -3.43 2.43 3.44
CA LYS A 171 -2.81 2.80 4.74
C LYS A 171 -2.90 4.30 4.99
N VAL A 172 -2.62 5.10 3.96
CA VAL A 172 -2.73 6.57 3.99
C VAL A 172 -4.18 7.01 4.23
N ALA A 173 -5.15 6.41 3.52
CA ALA A 173 -6.56 6.74 3.64
C ALA A 173 -7.06 6.61 5.09
N TYR A 174 -6.85 5.44 5.71
CA TYR A 174 -7.27 5.23 7.09
C TYR A 174 -6.53 6.13 8.08
N ALA A 175 -5.23 6.38 7.87
CA ALA A 175 -4.48 7.31 8.72
C ALA A 175 -5.06 8.73 8.64
N LEU A 176 -5.25 9.27 7.44
CA LEU A 176 -5.75 10.63 7.22
C LEU A 176 -7.17 10.81 7.75
N LEU A 177 -8.09 9.92 7.40
CA LEU A 177 -9.50 10.02 7.77
C LEU A 177 -9.73 9.90 9.27
N THR A 178 -8.85 9.19 9.99
CA THR A 178 -8.89 9.11 11.46
C THR A 178 -8.13 10.24 12.16
N GLY A 179 -7.51 11.17 11.42
CA GLY A 179 -6.79 12.32 12.00
C GLY A 179 -5.34 12.04 12.38
N CYS A 180 -4.77 10.92 11.94
CA CYS A 180 -3.35 10.60 12.12
C CYS A 180 -2.48 11.32 11.09
N THR A 181 -1.18 11.42 11.37
CA THR A 181 -0.15 11.76 10.40
C THR A 181 0.56 10.51 9.92
N VAL A 182 1.20 10.55 8.74
CA VAL A 182 1.77 9.36 8.12
C VAL A 182 3.14 9.61 7.53
N VAL A 183 4.03 8.63 7.73
CA VAL A 183 5.33 8.50 7.06
C VAL A 183 5.24 7.29 6.13
N MET A 184 5.22 7.53 4.82
CA MET A 184 5.16 6.50 3.79
C MET A 184 6.56 5.98 3.49
N LYS A 185 6.76 4.68 3.65
CA LYS A 185 7.97 3.95 3.23
C LYS A 185 7.57 2.89 2.20
N PRO A 186 7.62 3.19 0.90
CA PRO A 186 7.41 2.20 -0.16
C PRO A 186 8.56 1.20 -0.24
N SER A 187 8.32 0.06 -0.90
CA SER A 187 9.40 -0.86 -1.26
C SER A 187 10.41 -0.19 -2.20
N PRO A 188 11.72 -0.43 -2.05
CA PRO A 188 12.73 0.18 -2.94
C PRO A 188 12.60 -0.27 -4.39
N GLU A 189 11.97 -1.42 -4.65
CA GLU A 189 11.73 -1.94 -6.00
C GLU A 189 10.61 -1.18 -6.74
N THR A 190 9.63 -0.62 -6.01
CA THR A 190 8.43 0.00 -6.61
C THR A 190 7.98 1.26 -5.86
N PRO A 191 8.83 2.30 -5.77
CA PRO A 191 8.52 3.51 -5.00
C PRO A 191 7.68 4.55 -5.75
N LEU A 192 7.60 4.52 -7.09
CA LEU A 192 7.09 5.65 -7.89
C LEU A 192 5.63 5.99 -7.60
N GLU A 193 4.77 5.00 -7.36
CA GLU A 193 3.37 5.27 -7.04
C GLU A 193 3.19 6.03 -5.71
N ALA A 194 4.13 5.87 -4.77
CA ALA A 194 4.09 6.64 -3.52
C ALA A 194 4.42 8.13 -3.73
N TYR A 195 5.23 8.47 -4.74
CA TYR A 195 5.42 9.86 -5.18
C TYR A 195 4.11 10.46 -5.69
N ILE A 196 3.36 9.72 -6.50
CA ILE A 196 2.06 10.19 -7.02
C ILE A 196 1.07 10.40 -5.86
N ILE A 197 1.11 9.56 -4.82
CA ILE A 197 0.32 9.76 -3.58
C ILE A 197 0.73 11.05 -2.86
N ALA A 198 2.04 11.33 -2.74
CA ALA A 198 2.54 12.54 -2.09
C ALA A 198 2.15 13.80 -2.87
N GLU A 199 2.31 13.81 -4.20
CA GLU A 199 1.85 14.90 -5.08
C GLU A 199 0.33 15.12 -4.98
N ALA A 200 -0.46 14.06 -4.88
CA ALA A 200 -1.90 14.16 -4.68
C ALA A 200 -2.28 14.77 -3.32
N ALA A 201 -1.52 14.45 -2.26
CA ALA A 201 -1.72 15.04 -0.95
C ALA A 201 -1.37 16.54 -0.94
N GLU A 202 -0.28 16.93 -1.61
CA GLU A 202 0.12 18.33 -1.80
C GLU A 202 -0.95 19.10 -2.58
N ALA A 203 -1.39 18.59 -3.74
CA ALA A 203 -2.43 19.18 -4.58
C ALA A 203 -3.79 19.31 -3.88
N ALA A 204 -4.12 18.38 -2.96
CA ALA A 204 -5.33 18.41 -2.16
C ALA A 204 -5.29 19.43 -1.02
N GLY A 205 -4.14 20.05 -0.75
CA GLY A 205 -3.93 20.98 0.35
C GLY A 205 -3.92 20.29 1.72
N ILE A 206 -3.45 19.05 1.80
CA ILE A 206 -3.20 18.37 3.08
C ILE A 206 -2.10 19.15 3.82
N PRO A 207 -2.30 19.46 5.12
CA PRO A 207 -1.37 20.31 5.86
C PRO A 207 0.06 19.74 5.90
N ALA A 208 1.04 20.63 5.93
CA ALA A 208 2.47 20.27 5.99
C ALA A 208 2.76 19.28 7.12
N GLY A 209 3.54 18.24 6.83
CA GLY A 209 3.93 17.19 7.78
C GLY A 209 2.88 16.11 8.04
N VAL A 210 1.64 16.28 7.59
CA VAL A 210 0.59 15.24 7.73
C VAL A 210 0.92 14.01 6.86
N VAL A 211 1.46 14.23 5.65
CA VAL A 211 1.97 13.17 4.77
C VAL A 211 3.44 13.41 4.53
N ASN A 212 4.25 12.34 4.66
CA ASN A 212 5.67 12.35 4.37
C ASN A 212 6.03 11.11 3.55
N LEU A 213 7.05 11.22 2.67
CA LEU A 213 7.50 10.14 1.79
C LEU A 213 9.02 9.97 1.89
N VAL A 214 9.46 8.74 2.24
CA VAL A 214 10.86 8.37 2.47
C VAL A 214 11.19 7.00 1.87
N PRO A 215 11.34 6.88 0.54
CA PRO A 215 11.77 5.63 -0.10
C PRO A 215 13.15 5.22 0.42
N SER A 216 13.31 3.94 0.78
CA SER A 216 14.58 3.49 1.37
C SER A 216 14.74 1.98 1.29
N HIS A 217 15.96 1.52 1.49
CA HIS A 217 16.29 0.13 1.77
C HIS A 217 15.91 -0.27 3.22
N ARG A 218 16.25 -1.50 3.58
CA ARG A 218 15.80 -2.17 4.80
C ARG A 218 16.35 -1.53 6.08
N GLU A 219 17.58 -1.06 6.06
CA GLU A 219 18.30 -0.53 7.22
C GLU A 219 17.58 0.71 7.76
N ALA A 220 17.34 1.69 6.91
CA ALA A 220 16.60 2.90 7.27
C ALA A 220 15.13 2.58 7.63
N ALA A 221 14.52 1.55 7.01
CA ALA A 221 13.18 1.09 7.39
C ALA A 221 13.13 0.48 8.80
N ASP A 222 14.15 -0.27 9.22
CA ASP A 222 14.25 -0.78 10.60
C ASP A 222 14.43 0.38 11.59
N HIS A 223 15.23 1.40 11.24
CA HIS A 223 15.34 2.62 12.03
C HIS A 223 14.00 3.34 12.22
N LEU A 224 13.20 3.49 11.15
CA LEU A 224 11.84 4.06 11.23
C LEU A 224 10.95 3.27 12.20
N VAL A 225 10.99 1.93 12.16
CA VAL A 225 10.21 1.06 13.06
C VAL A 225 10.63 1.22 14.52
N ASN A 226 11.93 1.42 14.77
CA ASN A 226 12.48 1.63 16.11
C ASN A 226 12.27 3.07 16.64
N ASN A 227 11.91 4.03 15.80
CA ASN A 227 11.78 5.43 16.20
C ASN A 227 10.59 5.62 17.15
N HIS A 228 10.86 6.14 18.36
CA HIS A 228 9.87 6.36 19.42
C HIS A 228 8.82 7.43 19.07
N GLY A 229 9.05 8.26 18.07
CA GLY A 229 8.06 9.21 17.55
C GLY A 229 6.94 8.57 16.72
N VAL A 230 7.06 7.27 16.41
CA VAL A 230 6.04 6.50 15.67
C VAL A 230 5.13 5.77 16.65
N ASP A 231 3.83 6.05 16.64
CA ASP A 231 2.84 5.42 17.54
C ASP A 231 2.28 4.11 16.98
N LYS A 232 2.24 3.98 15.65
CA LYS A 232 1.73 2.79 14.97
C LYS A 232 2.55 2.45 13.73
N VAL A 233 2.84 1.17 13.56
CA VAL A 233 3.39 0.62 12.32
C VAL A 233 2.28 -0.13 11.56
N SER A 234 1.98 0.31 10.33
CA SER A 234 1.09 -0.39 9.40
C SER A 234 1.95 -1.04 8.30
N PHE A 235 2.18 -2.33 8.41
CA PHE A 235 3.10 -3.09 7.57
C PHE A 235 2.38 -4.09 6.68
N THR A 236 2.82 -4.19 5.42
CA THR A 236 2.50 -5.31 4.53
C THR A 236 3.78 -5.81 3.90
N GLY A 237 4.08 -7.10 4.02
CA GLY A 237 5.30 -7.70 3.47
C GLY A 237 5.60 -9.10 4.00
N SER A 238 6.88 -9.43 4.18
CA SER A 238 7.30 -10.78 4.59
C SER A 238 6.99 -11.09 6.07
N THR A 239 6.72 -12.36 6.34
CA THR A 239 6.53 -12.85 7.72
C THR A 239 7.75 -12.58 8.61
N LEU A 240 8.96 -12.65 8.04
CA LEU A 240 10.19 -12.39 8.79
C LEU A 240 10.26 -10.93 9.28
N ALA A 241 9.99 -9.97 8.39
CA ALA A 241 9.94 -8.55 8.75
C ALA A 241 8.79 -8.25 9.71
N GLY A 242 7.61 -8.89 9.51
CA GLY A 242 6.47 -8.75 10.42
C GLY A 242 6.79 -9.21 11.86
N LYS A 243 7.51 -10.32 12.02
CA LYS A 243 7.97 -10.79 13.35
C LYS A 243 8.91 -9.77 14.01
N ARG A 244 9.85 -9.21 13.25
CA ARG A 244 10.75 -8.16 13.74
C ARG A 244 9.98 -6.91 14.18
N ILE A 245 9.02 -6.46 13.39
CA ILE A 245 8.16 -5.31 13.73
C ILE A 245 7.35 -5.58 14.99
N ALA A 246 6.74 -6.77 15.11
CA ALA A 246 5.97 -7.15 16.30
C ALA A 246 6.84 -7.14 17.56
N GLN A 247 8.09 -7.63 17.47
CA GLN A 247 9.04 -7.61 18.58
C GLN A 247 9.35 -6.16 19.01
N VAL A 248 9.77 -5.31 18.09
CA VAL A 248 10.12 -3.90 18.38
C VAL A 248 8.92 -3.13 18.93
N CYS A 249 7.77 -3.28 18.32
CA CYS A 249 6.55 -2.62 18.79
C CYS A 249 6.11 -3.17 20.18
N GLY A 250 6.27 -4.48 20.42
CA GLY A 250 5.96 -5.09 21.71
C GLY A 250 6.84 -4.57 22.85
N GLU A 251 8.15 -4.39 22.61
CA GLU A 251 9.11 -3.84 23.58
C GLU A 251 8.74 -2.42 24.05
N ARG A 252 8.18 -1.59 23.16
CA ARG A 252 7.79 -0.20 23.48
C ARG A 252 6.27 0.01 23.57
N ILE A 253 5.48 -1.07 23.52
CA ILE A 253 4.01 -1.05 23.57
C ILE A 253 3.39 -0.16 22.48
N ALA A 254 4.02 -0.09 21.30
CA ALA A 254 3.49 0.60 20.15
C ALA A 254 2.46 -0.28 19.42
N ARG A 255 1.52 0.36 18.74
CA ARG A 255 0.51 -0.37 17.93
C ARG A 255 1.11 -0.85 16.62
N TYR A 256 0.64 -2.00 16.14
CA TYR A 256 0.98 -2.48 14.80
C TYR A 256 -0.17 -3.22 14.14
N THR A 257 -0.17 -3.21 12.82
CA THR A 257 -1.00 -4.04 11.95
C THR A 257 -0.07 -4.71 10.95
N LEU A 258 -0.18 -6.03 10.83
CA LEU A 258 0.70 -6.84 9.97
C LEU A 258 -0.16 -7.59 8.95
N GLU A 259 0.05 -7.27 7.67
CA GLU A 259 -0.46 -8.02 6.53
C GLU A 259 0.71 -8.79 5.93
N LEU A 260 0.66 -10.12 5.98
CA LEU A 260 1.79 -11.00 5.71
C LEU A 260 1.47 -12.00 4.62
N GLY A 261 2.49 -12.76 4.19
CA GLY A 261 2.31 -13.83 3.23
C GLY A 261 1.44 -14.97 3.77
N GLY A 262 0.90 -15.76 2.86
CA GLY A 262 0.03 -16.87 3.19
C GLY A 262 0.00 -17.96 2.13
N LYS A 263 -0.80 -18.98 2.39
CA LYS A 263 -1.12 -20.10 1.50
C LYS A 263 -2.63 -20.32 1.56
N SER A 264 -3.41 -19.36 1.02
CA SER A 264 -4.87 -19.37 1.10
C SER A 264 -5.46 -20.62 0.47
N ALA A 265 -6.53 -21.13 1.06
CA ALA A 265 -7.13 -22.37 0.66
C ALA A 265 -8.38 -22.16 -0.19
N ALA A 266 -8.49 -22.88 -1.30
CA ALA A 266 -9.73 -23.14 -2.00
C ALA A 266 -10.26 -24.52 -1.58
N ILE A 267 -11.48 -24.58 -1.06
CA ILE A 267 -12.13 -25.82 -0.64
C ILE A 267 -13.11 -26.22 -1.74
N ILE A 268 -12.81 -27.30 -2.45
CA ILE A 268 -13.61 -27.82 -3.57
C ILE A 268 -14.42 -29.01 -3.04
N ARG A 269 -15.73 -28.85 -3.02
CA ARG A 269 -16.65 -29.91 -2.58
C ARG A 269 -16.96 -30.92 -3.68
N ASP A 270 -17.59 -32.04 -3.29
CA ASP A 270 -17.94 -33.15 -4.21
C ASP A 270 -18.87 -32.71 -5.36
N ASP A 271 -19.73 -31.75 -5.10
CA ASP A 271 -20.76 -31.26 -6.02
C ASP A 271 -20.27 -30.16 -6.98
N PHE A 272 -19.01 -29.72 -6.89
CA PHE A 272 -18.47 -28.68 -7.76
C PHE A 272 -17.75 -29.29 -8.96
N PRO A 273 -18.05 -28.90 -10.23
CA PRO A 273 -17.45 -29.50 -11.42
C PRO A 273 -15.92 -29.32 -11.47
N THR A 274 -15.20 -30.37 -11.85
CA THR A 274 -13.72 -30.41 -11.87
C THR A 274 -13.14 -29.40 -12.85
N GLU A 275 -13.68 -29.30 -14.06
CA GLU A 275 -13.22 -28.35 -15.08
C GLU A 275 -13.43 -26.89 -14.64
N ALA A 276 -14.57 -26.60 -14.02
CA ALA A 276 -14.86 -25.25 -13.48
C ALA A 276 -13.88 -24.90 -12.35
N ALA A 277 -13.59 -25.85 -11.45
CA ALA A 277 -12.62 -25.68 -10.38
C ALA A 277 -11.22 -25.42 -10.93
N ALA A 278 -10.80 -26.21 -11.92
CA ALA A 278 -9.47 -26.07 -12.56
C ALA A 278 -9.33 -24.69 -13.22
N LYS A 279 -10.32 -24.25 -13.98
CA LYS A 279 -10.33 -22.95 -14.65
C LYS A 279 -10.28 -21.78 -13.65
N LEU A 280 -11.10 -21.80 -12.59
CA LEU A 280 -11.10 -20.78 -11.56
C LEU A 280 -9.76 -20.72 -10.81
N LEU A 281 -9.21 -21.87 -10.41
CA LEU A 281 -7.93 -21.95 -9.72
C LEU A 281 -6.78 -21.45 -10.59
N THR A 282 -6.72 -21.87 -11.87
CA THR A 282 -5.71 -21.41 -12.82
C THR A 282 -5.82 -19.90 -13.05
N GLY A 283 -7.03 -19.36 -13.24
CA GLY A 283 -7.23 -17.93 -13.41
C GLY A 283 -6.77 -17.10 -12.20
N THR A 284 -7.07 -17.56 -10.97
CA THR A 284 -6.59 -16.88 -9.77
C THR A 284 -5.09 -17.02 -9.55
N LEU A 285 -4.51 -18.18 -9.81
CA LEU A 285 -3.06 -18.45 -9.65
C LEU A 285 -2.19 -17.62 -10.59
N ASN A 286 -2.71 -17.25 -11.76
CA ASN A 286 -1.97 -16.46 -12.74
C ASN A 286 -2.10 -14.95 -12.55
N MET A 287 -2.99 -14.49 -11.68
CA MET A 287 -3.15 -13.07 -11.38
C MET A 287 -1.83 -12.49 -10.86
N MET A 288 -1.37 -11.37 -11.46
CA MET A 288 -0.09 -10.73 -11.17
C MET A 288 1.10 -11.71 -11.21
N SER A 289 1.07 -12.68 -12.14
CA SER A 289 2.08 -13.74 -12.28
C SER A 289 2.29 -14.57 -11.00
N GLY A 290 1.23 -14.80 -10.23
CA GLY A 290 1.27 -15.55 -8.98
C GLY A 290 1.81 -14.79 -7.77
N GLN A 291 2.04 -13.48 -7.89
CA GLN A 291 2.73 -12.67 -6.88
C GLN A 291 1.75 -11.93 -5.94
N VAL A 292 0.76 -12.64 -5.42
CA VAL A 292 -0.29 -12.11 -4.53
C VAL A 292 -0.32 -12.87 -3.21
N CYS A 293 -0.34 -12.13 -2.09
CA CYS A 293 -0.37 -12.71 -0.73
C CYS A 293 -1.64 -13.54 -0.45
N ALA A 294 -2.78 -13.16 -1.05
CA ALA A 294 -4.08 -13.80 -0.88
C ALA A 294 -4.37 -14.91 -1.89
N MET A 295 -3.35 -15.35 -2.66
CA MET A 295 -3.49 -16.34 -3.72
C MET A 295 -4.05 -17.66 -3.20
N LEU A 296 -5.07 -18.21 -3.89
CA LEU A 296 -5.64 -19.53 -3.62
C LEU A 296 -4.69 -20.65 -4.08
N SER A 297 -3.53 -20.71 -3.49
CA SER A 297 -2.43 -21.59 -3.90
C SER A 297 -2.43 -22.96 -3.22
N ARG A 298 -3.50 -23.28 -2.48
CA ARG A 298 -3.74 -24.59 -1.88
C ARG A 298 -5.18 -25.02 -2.14
N ALA A 299 -5.36 -26.07 -2.97
CA ALA A 299 -6.66 -26.67 -3.19
C ALA A 299 -6.88 -27.84 -2.21
N ILE A 300 -7.95 -27.79 -1.44
CA ILE A 300 -8.40 -28.86 -0.57
C ILE A 300 -9.57 -29.56 -1.23
N VAL A 301 -9.42 -30.84 -1.53
CA VAL A 301 -10.39 -31.64 -2.29
C VAL A 301 -10.61 -33.00 -1.64
N PRO A 302 -11.73 -33.66 -1.85
CA PRO A 302 -11.93 -35.06 -1.47
C PRO A 302 -10.85 -35.93 -2.13
N ARG A 303 -10.31 -36.91 -1.39
CA ARG A 303 -9.22 -37.78 -1.87
C ARG A 303 -9.53 -38.44 -3.22
N ALA A 304 -10.76 -38.85 -3.44
CA ALA A 304 -11.19 -39.52 -4.68
C ALA A 304 -11.09 -38.59 -5.92
N ARG A 305 -11.08 -37.27 -5.74
CA ARG A 305 -11.04 -36.27 -6.81
C ARG A 305 -9.65 -35.64 -7.03
N HIS A 306 -8.68 -36.01 -6.17
CA HIS A 306 -7.36 -35.38 -6.17
C HIS A 306 -6.66 -35.45 -7.52
N ASP A 307 -6.52 -36.67 -8.09
CA ASP A 307 -5.75 -36.87 -9.31
C ASP A 307 -6.46 -36.27 -10.54
N GLU A 308 -7.79 -36.38 -10.58
CA GLU A 308 -8.61 -35.76 -11.62
C GLU A 308 -8.45 -34.23 -11.64
N LEU A 309 -8.58 -33.57 -10.48
CA LEU A 309 -8.42 -32.11 -10.40
C LEU A 309 -6.98 -31.68 -10.68
N ALA A 310 -5.99 -32.39 -10.19
CA ALA A 310 -4.59 -32.10 -10.47
C ALA A 310 -4.28 -32.16 -11.97
N ALA A 311 -4.80 -33.16 -12.66
CA ALA A 311 -4.66 -33.32 -14.13
C ALA A 311 -5.38 -32.18 -14.88
N ALA A 312 -6.59 -31.79 -14.44
CA ALA A 312 -7.34 -30.70 -15.03
C ALA A 312 -6.64 -29.33 -14.85
N ILE A 313 -6.12 -29.03 -13.66
CA ILE A 313 -5.33 -27.82 -13.42
C ILE A 313 -4.08 -27.80 -14.30
N ALA A 314 -3.37 -28.93 -14.41
CA ALA A 314 -2.19 -29.02 -15.26
C ALA A 314 -2.51 -28.79 -16.76
N ALA A 315 -3.67 -29.23 -17.21
CA ALA A 315 -4.14 -29.00 -18.59
C ALA A 315 -4.48 -27.52 -18.83
N GLU A 316 -5.17 -26.85 -17.89
CA GLU A 316 -5.47 -25.40 -17.95
C GLU A 316 -4.19 -24.57 -17.90
N MET A 317 -3.24 -24.90 -17.02
CA MET A 317 -1.96 -24.18 -16.91
C MET A 317 -1.12 -24.23 -18.19
N LYS A 318 -1.20 -25.30 -19.00
CA LYS A 318 -0.51 -25.39 -20.29
C LYS A 318 -1.05 -24.43 -21.35
N GLN A 319 -2.25 -23.88 -21.14
CA GLN A 319 -2.86 -22.91 -22.05
C GLN A 319 -2.46 -21.46 -21.73
N VAL A 320 -1.82 -21.25 -20.57
CA VAL A 320 -1.38 -19.92 -20.16
C VAL A 320 -0.25 -19.44 -21.06
N VAL A 321 -0.44 -18.28 -21.69
CA VAL A 321 0.56 -17.68 -22.57
C VAL A 321 1.49 -16.79 -21.72
N ILE A 322 2.77 -17.08 -21.75
CA ILE A 322 3.81 -16.27 -21.09
C ILE A 322 4.37 -15.27 -22.11
N GLY A 323 4.50 -13.99 -21.71
CA GLY A 323 5.02 -12.92 -22.57
C GLY A 323 5.51 -11.73 -21.77
N HIS A 324 5.95 -10.67 -22.43
CA HIS A 324 6.34 -9.41 -21.80
C HIS A 324 5.12 -8.63 -21.29
N SER A 325 5.33 -7.80 -20.27
CA SER A 325 4.27 -7.07 -19.58
C SER A 325 3.58 -5.98 -20.43
N ASP A 326 4.24 -5.50 -21.47
CA ASP A 326 3.71 -4.54 -22.46
C ASP A 326 2.93 -5.19 -23.61
N GLU A 327 3.03 -6.50 -23.77
CA GLU A 327 2.19 -7.25 -24.69
C GLU A 327 0.76 -7.32 -24.15
N HIS A 328 -0.23 -6.96 -24.98
CA HIS A 328 -1.66 -7.02 -24.63
C HIS A 328 -2.17 -8.48 -24.59
N ARG A 329 -1.59 -9.31 -23.73
CA ARG A 329 -2.02 -10.68 -23.52
C ARG A 329 -2.61 -10.82 -22.13
N LEU A 330 -3.80 -11.40 -22.05
CA LEU A 330 -4.38 -11.84 -20.79
C LEU A 330 -3.64 -13.13 -20.38
N LEU A 331 -3.03 -13.10 -19.22
CA LEU A 331 -2.60 -14.32 -18.55
C LEU A 331 -3.80 -15.09 -18.02
#